data_0d50c184a3e7b3fe7824f481fc0cb575
#
_entry.id   0d50c184a3e7b3fe7824f481fc0cb575
#
_cell.length_a   1.000
_cell.length_b   1.000
_cell.length_c   1.000
_cell.angle_alpha   90.00
_cell.angle_beta   90.00
_cell.angle_gamma   90.00
#
_symmetry.space_group_name_H-M   'P 1'
#
loop_
_entity.id
_entity.type
_entity.pdbx_description
1 polymer ?
#
loop_
_entity_poly.entity_id
_entity_poly.type
_entity_poly.pdbx_seq_one_letter_code
_entity_poly.pdbx_strand_id
1 'polypeptide(L)'
;IVSTAINRPISQRADSARVSRYLRQELDTLGLRMPFEFAVANFAGRTVYKSAGFQASSSDKDNMFVQALFPNDNTGRLNYLKVYFPTKRDYIFSSISFMVPAFAFTFILLIIFVFTIIVAFRQKKLTEMKNDFINNMTHEFKTPISSISLAAQMLQDDTVRKSPAMMQQISNVINDETKRLRFQVEKVLLMSMFDRQKVSLKLKEIDANSAINNIVNTFKLKVEKYGGHIHANLDAEDAIVNVDEMHFTNVIFNLLDNAVKYRRDDVPLELTVTTRDIDDKQLEICVRDNGIGIRRDDLKKIFEKFYRVSTGNLHNVKGFGLGLAYVHKMVHDLGGDITAESELGVGTSFKIILPLTN
;
A
#
# COMPACT_ATOMS: atom_id res chain seq x y z
N ILE A 1 25.63 -17.69 -76.70
CA ILE A 1 24.18 -17.83 -76.36
C ILE A 1 23.63 -16.60 -75.58
N VAL A 2 24.48 -15.83 -74.87
CA VAL A 2 24.04 -14.65 -74.09
C VAL A 2 23.71 -13.43 -75.01
N SER A 3 24.40 -13.23 -76.09
CA SER A 3 24.22 -12.09 -77.00
C SER A 3 22.88 -12.09 -77.76
N THR A 4 22.31 -13.23 -78.11
CA THR A 4 21.02 -13.37 -78.76
C THR A 4 19.81 -13.06 -77.91
N ALA A 5 19.98 -13.09 -76.58
CA ALA A 5 18.89 -12.79 -75.62
C ALA A 5 18.65 -11.26 -75.45
N ILE A 6 19.70 -10.46 -75.62
CA ILE A 6 19.65 -9.01 -75.37
C ILE A 6 18.79 -8.26 -76.42
N ASN A 7 18.74 -8.74 -77.65
CA ASN A 7 17.99 -8.11 -78.75
C ASN A 7 16.51 -8.52 -78.82
N ARG A 8 16.02 -9.37 -77.90
CA ARG A 8 14.61 -9.77 -77.90
C ARG A 8 13.79 -8.77 -77.08
N PRO A 9 12.55 -8.47 -77.48
CA PRO A 9 11.66 -7.59 -76.68
C PRO A 9 11.41 -8.24 -75.31
N ILE A 10 11.20 -7.37 -74.32
CA ILE A 10 11.05 -7.82 -72.92
C ILE A 10 9.90 -8.81 -72.73
N SER A 11 8.86 -8.77 -73.51
CA SER A 11 7.73 -9.71 -73.49
C SER A 11 8.12 -11.15 -73.87
N GLN A 12 9.20 -11.33 -74.64
CA GLN A 12 9.76 -12.67 -74.97
C GLN A 12 10.82 -13.13 -73.98
N ARG A 13 11.51 -12.22 -73.31
CA ARG A 13 12.55 -12.51 -72.30
C ARG A 13 11.96 -12.84 -70.95
N ALA A 14 10.90 -12.09 -70.57
CA ALA A 14 10.16 -12.29 -69.34
C ALA A 14 8.68 -12.56 -69.69
N ASP A 15 8.40 -13.80 -70.10
CA ASP A 15 7.04 -14.25 -70.40
C ASP A 15 6.18 -14.26 -69.11
N SER A 16 4.92 -13.79 -69.23
CA SER A 16 3.98 -13.63 -68.12
C SER A 16 3.79 -14.90 -67.32
N ALA A 17 3.67 -16.07 -68.00
CA ALA A 17 3.47 -17.34 -67.33
C ALA A 17 4.71 -17.79 -66.53
N ARG A 18 5.91 -17.51 -67.09
CA ARG A 18 7.18 -17.80 -66.38
C ARG A 18 7.37 -16.91 -65.18
N VAL A 19 7.15 -15.60 -65.32
CA VAL A 19 7.27 -14.66 -64.18
C VAL A 19 6.30 -15.03 -63.05
N SER A 20 5.06 -15.34 -63.39
CA SER A 20 4.06 -15.77 -62.40
C SER A 20 4.49 -17.02 -61.67
N ARG A 21 5.03 -18.02 -62.38
CA ARG A 21 5.48 -19.29 -61.81
C ARG A 21 6.67 -19.10 -60.88
N TYR A 22 7.68 -18.33 -61.30
CA TYR A 22 8.84 -18.04 -60.44
C TYR A 22 8.47 -17.24 -59.21
N LEU A 23 7.64 -16.21 -59.32
CA LEU A 23 7.18 -15.43 -58.17
C LEU A 23 6.44 -16.33 -57.17
N ARG A 24 5.56 -17.21 -57.67
CA ARG A 24 4.81 -18.12 -56.80
C ARG A 24 5.75 -19.12 -56.10
N GLN A 25 6.71 -19.68 -56.83
CA GLN A 25 7.67 -20.61 -56.28
C GLN A 25 8.54 -19.95 -55.20
N GLU A 26 9.03 -18.75 -55.43
CA GLU A 26 9.84 -18.00 -54.44
C GLU A 26 9.02 -17.62 -53.21
N LEU A 27 7.80 -17.17 -53.39
CA LEU A 27 6.91 -16.82 -52.28
C LEU A 27 6.56 -18.05 -51.43
N ASP A 28 6.27 -19.19 -52.11
CA ASP A 28 6.00 -20.47 -51.40
C ASP A 28 7.24 -20.98 -50.64
N THR A 29 8.44 -20.82 -51.21
CA THR A 29 9.72 -21.20 -50.55
C THR A 29 9.95 -20.35 -49.29
N LEU A 30 9.55 -19.09 -49.32
CA LEU A 30 9.62 -18.17 -48.18
C LEU A 30 8.44 -18.34 -47.18
N GLY A 31 7.51 -19.28 -47.45
CA GLY A 31 6.32 -19.49 -46.62
C GLY A 31 5.23 -18.42 -46.80
N LEU A 32 5.35 -17.54 -47.78
CA LEU A 32 4.42 -16.43 -48.00
C LEU A 32 3.30 -16.85 -48.95
N ARG A 33 2.23 -17.44 -48.45
CA ARG A 33 1.06 -17.88 -49.21
C ARG A 33 0.01 -16.81 -49.30
N MET A 34 0.33 -15.70 -50.01
CA MET A 34 -0.61 -14.61 -50.24
C MET A 34 -0.85 -14.39 -51.73
N PRO A 35 -2.02 -13.94 -52.18
CA PRO A 35 -2.29 -13.55 -53.52
C PRO A 35 -1.41 -12.36 -53.92
N PHE A 36 -0.86 -12.44 -55.11
CA PHE A 36 -0.06 -11.35 -55.67
C PHE A 36 -0.49 -11.10 -57.12
N GLU A 37 -0.34 -9.86 -57.54
CA GLU A 37 -0.50 -9.40 -58.88
C GLU A 37 0.79 -8.73 -59.34
N PHE A 38 1.08 -8.76 -60.64
CA PHE A 38 2.33 -8.20 -61.10
C PHE A 38 2.18 -7.49 -62.45
N ALA A 39 3.09 -6.58 -62.70
CA ALA A 39 3.22 -5.91 -64.01
C ALA A 39 4.70 -5.75 -64.38
N VAL A 40 5.00 -5.85 -65.62
CA VAL A 40 6.31 -5.52 -66.16
C VAL A 40 6.23 -4.17 -66.88
N ALA A 41 7.09 -3.24 -66.48
CA ALA A 41 7.17 -1.90 -67.05
C ALA A 41 8.52 -1.73 -67.76
N ASN A 42 8.51 -0.96 -68.84
CA ASN A 42 9.71 -0.57 -69.55
C ASN A 42 10.46 0.58 -68.82
N PHE A 43 11.62 0.97 -69.34
CA PHE A 43 12.45 2.07 -68.83
C PHE A 43 11.75 3.40 -68.74
N ALA A 44 10.68 3.65 -69.58
CA ALA A 44 9.88 4.83 -69.53
C ALA A 44 8.67 4.77 -68.56
N GLY A 45 8.63 3.67 -67.71
CA GLY A 45 7.58 3.43 -66.73
C GLY A 45 6.25 2.92 -67.33
N ARG A 46 6.17 2.75 -68.67
CA ARG A 46 4.96 2.22 -69.33
C ARG A 46 4.84 0.72 -69.11
N THR A 47 3.68 0.24 -68.71
CA THR A 47 3.39 -1.19 -68.54
C THR A 47 3.42 -1.91 -69.89
N VAL A 48 4.25 -2.92 -70.00
CA VAL A 48 4.37 -3.78 -71.19
C VAL A 48 3.29 -4.87 -71.13
N TYR A 49 3.14 -5.51 -69.99
CA TYR A 49 2.04 -6.43 -69.69
C TYR A 49 1.78 -6.46 -68.20
N LYS A 50 0.62 -6.94 -67.81
CA LYS A 50 0.19 -7.04 -66.42
C LYS A 50 -0.70 -8.27 -66.22
N SER A 51 -0.73 -8.82 -65.01
CA SER A 51 -1.71 -9.83 -64.58
C SER A 51 -3.11 -9.25 -64.55
N ALA A 52 -4.14 -10.10 -64.66
CA ALA A 52 -5.54 -9.64 -64.81
C ALA A 52 -6.05 -8.75 -63.66
N GLY A 53 -5.59 -9.03 -62.45
CA GLY A 53 -5.98 -8.30 -61.22
C GLY A 53 -5.07 -7.11 -60.86
N PHE A 54 -4.04 -6.80 -61.70
CA PHE A 54 -3.15 -5.68 -61.38
C PHE A 54 -3.84 -4.32 -61.61
N GLN A 55 -4.20 -3.70 -60.48
CA GLN A 55 -4.88 -2.39 -60.44
C GLN A 55 -4.15 -1.37 -59.57
N ALA A 56 -2.82 -1.47 -59.46
CA ALA A 56 -2.07 -0.58 -58.58
C ALA A 56 -2.32 0.93 -58.94
N SER A 57 -2.93 1.59 -58.00
CA SER A 57 -3.07 3.07 -57.98
C SER A 57 -1.83 3.69 -57.35
N SER A 58 -1.59 4.97 -57.60
CA SER A 58 -0.50 5.73 -56.98
C SER A 58 -0.58 5.80 -55.45
N SER A 59 -1.77 5.52 -54.86
CA SER A 59 -1.99 5.44 -53.41
C SER A 59 -1.57 4.12 -52.79
N ASP A 60 -1.31 3.06 -53.58
CA ASP A 60 -1.00 1.71 -53.06
C ASP A 60 0.51 1.42 -52.95
N LYS A 61 1.32 2.46 -52.77
CA LYS A 61 2.80 2.32 -52.74
C LYS A 61 3.29 1.34 -51.63
N ASP A 62 2.60 1.26 -50.51
CA ASP A 62 2.98 0.38 -49.40
C ASP A 62 2.78 -1.12 -49.68
N ASN A 63 1.91 -1.44 -50.64
CA ASN A 63 1.59 -2.80 -51.07
C ASN A 63 2.30 -3.21 -52.34
N MET A 64 3.09 -2.29 -52.97
CA MET A 64 3.77 -2.51 -54.23
C MET A 64 5.28 -2.52 -54.04
N PHE A 65 5.93 -3.54 -54.60
CA PHE A 65 7.37 -3.68 -54.67
C PHE A 65 7.83 -3.57 -56.11
N VAL A 66 8.90 -2.79 -56.35
CA VAL A 66 9.44 -2.53 -57.65
C VAL A 66 10.89 -3.00 -57.70
N GLN A 67 11.20 -3.92 -58.60
CA GLN A 67 12.52 -4.48 -58.79
C GLN A 67 12.97 -4.37 -60.26
N ALA A 68 14.22 -4.02 -60.49
CA ALA A 68 14.77 -4.01 -61.84
C ALA A 68 14.89 -5.43 -62.38
N LEU A 69 14.38 -5.66 -63.58
CA LEU A 69 14.57 -6.89 -64.35
C LEU A 69 15.84 -6.77 -65.15
N PHE A 70 16.71 -7.80 -65.08
CA PHE A 70 17.97 -7.88 -65.79
C PHE A 70 18.89 -6.67 -65.56
N PRO A 71 19.33 -6.42 -64.30
CA PRO A 71 20.14 -5.25 -63.94
C PRO A 71 21.49 -5.17 -64.67
N ASN A 72 21.97 -6.32 -65.21
CA ASN A 72 23.24 -6.42 -65.93
C ASN A 72 23.10 -6.18 -67.45
N ASP A 73 21.93 -5.76 -67.96
CA ASP A 73 21.77 -5.45 -69.35
C ASP A 73 22.49 -4.10 -69.68
N ASN A 74 23.53 -4.16 -70.52
CA ASN A 74 24.33 -3.00 -70.93
C ASN A 74 23.60 -2.02 -71.86
N THR A 75 22.28 -2.12 -72.03
CA THR A 75 21.49 -1.29 -72.96
C THR A 75 21.13 0.07 -72.38
N GLY A 76 21.48 0.37 -71.11
CA GLY A 76 21.10 1.61 -70.43
C GLY A 76 19.60 1.79 -70.18
N ARG A 77 18.78 0.77 -70.55
CA ARG A 77 17.32 0.81 -70.48
C ARG A 77 16.81 -0.30 -69.56
N LEU A 78 16.70 -0.01 -68.23
CA LEU A 78 16.23 -0.96 -67.27
C LEU A 78 14.71 -1.18 -67.37
N ASN A 79 14.27 -2.41 -67.34
CA ASN A 79 12.87 -2.78 -67.19
C ASN A 79 12.60 -3.16 -65.75
N TYR A 80 11.35 -2.93 -65.30
CA TYR A 80 10.98 -3.09 -63.90
C TYR A 80 9.87 -4.12 -63.74
N LEU A 81 10.02 -5.02 -62.79
CA LEU A 81 8.95 -5.86 -62.27
C LEU A 81 8.29 -5.14 -61.11
N LYS A 82 6.99 -4.92 -61.20
CA LYS A 82 6.16 -4.41 -60.11
C LYS A 82 5.32 -5.56 -59.58
N VAL A 83 5.46 -5.85 -58.31
CA VAL A 83 4.66 -6.88 -57.64
C VAL A 83 3.75 -6.18 -56.61
N TYR A 84 2.47 -6.45 -56.69
CA TYR A 84 1.46 -5.87 -55.83
C TYR A 84 0.75 -6.96 -55.03
N PHE A 85 0.63 -6.71 -53.73
CA PHE A 85 -0.01 -7.63 -52.79
C PHE A 85 -1.32 -7.01 -52.27
N PRO A 86 -2.47 -7.31 -52.87
CA PRO A 86 -3.74 -6.67 -52.53
C PRO A 86 -4.19 -6.93 -51.08
N THR A 87 -3.86 -8.08 -50.52
CA THR A 87 -4.26 -8.53 -49.20
C THR A 87 -3.15 -8.49 -48.16
N LYS A 88 -2.07 -7.74 -48.42
CA LYS A 88 -0.90 -7.70 -47.49
C LYS A 88 -1.31 -7.27 -46.07
N ARG A 89 -2.18 -6.25 -45.97
CA ARG A 89 -2.65 -5.80 -44.63
C ARG A 89 -3.44 -6.89 -43.92
N ASP A 90 -4.38 -7.52 -44.57
CA ASP A 90 -5.22 -8.58 -43.99
C ASP A 90 -4.38 -9.79 -43.58
N TYR A 91 -3.39 -10.14 -44.38
CA TYR A 91 -2.45 -11.21 -44.07
C TYR A 91 -1.62 -10.90 -42.83
N ILE A 92 -1.10 -9.67 -42.70
CA ILE A 92 -0.37 -9.22 -41.52
C ILE A 92 -1.30 -9.21 -40.31
N PHE A 93 -2.50 -8.64 -40.45
CA PHE A 93 -3.47 -8.59 -39.34
C PHE A 93 -3.90 -9.98 -38.89
N SER A 94 -4.18 -10.90 -39.79
CA SER A 94 -4.55 -12.28 -39.42
C SER A 94 -3.41 -13.03 -38.69
N SER A 95 -2.17 -12.80 -39.11
CA SER A 95 -0.99 -13.39 -38.46
C SER A 95 -0.73 -12.83 -37.07
N ILE A 96 -0.96 -11.52 -36.85
CA ILE A 96 -0.76 -10.85 -35.58
C ILE A 96 -1.96 -11.10 -34.64
N SER A 97 -3.17 -11.15 -35.17
CA SER A 97 -4.41 -11.33 -34.39
C SER A 97 -4.38 -12.59 -33.53
N PHE A 98 -3.73 -13.65 -33.97
CA PHE A 98 -3.54 -14.88 -33.19
C PHE A 98 -2.62 -14.69 -31.96
N MET A 99 -1.68 -13.74 -32.04
CA MET A 99 -0.74 -13.47 -30.93
C MET A 99 -1.33 -12.60 -29.84
N VAL A 100 -2.33 -11.75 -30.17
CA VAL A 100 -2.94 -10.80 -29.22
C VAL A 100 -3.53 -11.49 -27.98
N PRO A 101 -4.33 -12.58 -28.10
CA PRO A 101 -4.84 -13.29 -26.94
C PRO A 101 -3.73 -13.88 -26.06
N ALA A 102 -2.66 -14.40 -26.68
CA ALA A 102 -1.53 -14.96 -25.94
C ALA A 102 -0.78 -13.88 -25.12
N PHE A 103 -0.54 -12.72 -25.72
CA PHE A 103 0.06 -11.58 -24.99
C PHE A 103 -0.85 -11.08 -23.89
N ALA A 104 -2.16 -10.94 -24.15
CA ALA A 104 -3.13 -10.54 -23.14
C ALA A 104 -3.17 -11.51 -21.96
N PHE A 105 -3.19 -12.81 -22.23
CA PHE A 105 -3.14 -13.85 -21.20
C PHE A 105 -1.86 -13.80 -20.37
N THR A 106 -0.70 -13.68 -21.03
CA THR A 106 0.60 -13.57 -20.35
C THR A 106 0.66 -12.32 -19.47
N PHE A 107 0.10 -11.20 -19.94
CA PHE A 107 0.05 -9.95 -19.18
C PHE A 107 -0.85 -10.06 -17.94
N ILE A 108 -2.00 -10.73 -18.05
CA ILE A 108 -2.89 -11.01 -16.92
C ILE A 108 -2.16 -11.89 -15.88
N LEU A 109 -1.47 -12.95 -16.32
CA LEU A 109 -0.69 -13.80 -15.42
C LEU A 109 0.39 -13.01 -14.68
N LEU A 110 1.07 -12.10 -15.37
CA LEU A 110 2.07 -11.24 -14.76
C LEU A 110 1.47 -10.35 -13.66
N ILE A 111 0.29 -9.76 -13.92
CA ILE A 111 -0.42 -8.96 -12.92
C ILE A 111 -0.78 -9.80 -11.69
N ILE A 112 -1.34 -10.99 -11.90
CA ILE A 112 -1.70 -11.91 -10.81
C ILE A 112 -0.45 -12.30 -10.02
N PHE A 113 0.65 -12.59 -10.69
CA PHE A 113 1.91 -12.95 -10.05
C PHE A 113 2.46 -11.81 -9.17
N VAL A 114 2.52 -10.60 -9.70
CA VAL A 114 2.96 -9.41 -8.94
C VAL A 114 2.02 -9.15 -7.73
N PHE A 115 0.72 -9.24 -7.94
CA PHE A 115 -0.27 -9.10 -6.86
C PHE A 115 -0.06 -10.15 -5.75
N THR A 116 0.14 -11.41 -6.13
CA THR A 116 0.39 -12.52 -5.18
C THR A 116 1.65 -12.27 -4.36
N ILE A 117 2.73 -11.81 -5.00
CA ILE A 117 3.98 -11.44 -4.30
C ILE A 117 3.73 -10.33 -3.28
N ILE A 118 3.04 -9.26 -3.68
CA ILE A 118 2.74 -8.13 -2.77
C ILE A 118 1.93 -8.62 -1.56
N VAL A 119 0.92 -9.45 -1.79
CA VAL A 119 0.10 -10.03 -0.72
C VAL A 119 0.94 -10.92 0.21
N ALA A 120 1.80 -11.78 -0.36
CA ALA A 120 2.68 -12.67 0.40
C ALA A 120 3.65 -11.86 1.31
N PHE A 121 4.26 -10.80 0.79
CA PHE A 121 5.13 -9.93 1.59
C PHE A 121 4.37 -9.20 2.71
N ARG A 122 3.15 -8.74 2.43
CA ARG A 122 2.30 -8.12 3.48
C ARG A 122 1.94 -9.12 4.57
N GLN A 123 1.56 -10.34 4.20
CA GLN A 123 1.24 -11.40 5.16
C GLN A 123 2.45 -11.80 6.01
N LYS A 124 3.64 -11.96 5.37
CA LYS A 124 4.88 -12.25 6.08
C LYS A 124 5.18 -11.18 7.13
N LYS A 125 5.12 -9.90 6.74
CA LYS A 125 5.36 -8.78 7.66
C LYS A 125 4.37 -8.74 8.82
N LEU A 126 3.08 -8.99 8.56
CA LEU A 126 2.06 -9.10 9.61
C LEU A 126 2.36 -10.26 10.58
N THR A 127 2.80 -11.41 10.07
CA THR A 127 3.16 -12.57 10.88
C THR A 127 4.39 -12.28 11.76
N GLU A 128 5.42 -11.64 11.21
CA GLU A 128 6.60 -11.22 11.98
C GLU A 128 6.21 -10.25 13.10
N MET A 129 5.43 -9.21 12.81
CA MET A 129 4.94 -8.27 13.83
C MET A 129 4.08 -8.94 14.91
N LYS A 130 3.25 -9.94 14.53
CA LYS A 130 2.45 -10.72 15.46
C LYS A 130 3.34 -11.59 16.38
N ASN A 131 4.39 -12.19 15.83
CA ASN A 131 5.33 -13.00 16.61
C ASN A 131 6.13 -12.12 17.59
N ASP A 132 6.62 -10.96 17.13
CA ASP A 132 7.30 -9.99 17.98
C ASP A 132 6.39 -9.50 19.12
N PHE A 133 5.12 -9.28 18.84
CA PHE A 133 4.12 -8.96 19.85
C PHE A 133 3.98 -10.07 20.89
N ILE A 134 3.82 -11.34 20.46
CA ILE A 134 3.70 -12.50 21.38
C ILE A 134 4.95 -12.62 22.25
N ASN A 135 6.14 -12.49 21.68
CA ASN A 135 7.40 -12.54 22.40
C ASN A 135 7.50 -11.42 23.45
N ASN A 136 7.18 -10.19 23.06
CA ASN A 136 7.18 -9.04 23.95
C ASN A 136 6.14 -9.20 25.08
N MET A 137 4.95 -9.72 24.78
CA MET A 137 3.94 -10.05 25.77
C MET A 137 4.44 -11.07 26.80
N THR A 138 5.05 -12.14 26.31
CA THR A 138 5.60 -13.19 27.17
C THR A 138 6.62 -12.60 28.13
N HIS A 139 7.50 -11.73 27.65
CA HIS A 139 8.47 -11.02 28.49
C HIS A 139 7.81 -10.07 29.50
N GLU A 140 6.84 -9.28 29.07
CA GLU A 140 6.12 -8.33 29.94
C GLU A 140 5.28 -9.04 31.03
N PHE A 141 4.76 -10.26 30.78
CA PHE A 141 4.09 -11.06 31.79
C PHE A 141 5.07 -11.75 32.74
N LYS A 142 6.21 -12.22 32.26
CA LYS A 142 7.20 -12.93 33.05
C LYS A 142 7.70 -12.08 34.22
N THR A 143 7.94 -10.79 34.01
CA THR A 143 8.47 -9.88 35.03
C THR A 143 7.55 -9.76 36.26
N PRO A 144 6.26 -9.33 36.15
CA PRO A 144 5.37 -9.22 37.30
C PRO A 144 5.10 -10.57 37.96
N ILE A 145 4.99 -11.66 37.17
CA ILE A 145 4.81 -13.02 37.75
C ILE A 145 6.01 -13.39 38.60
N SER A 146 7.24 -13.15 38.12
CA SER A 146 8.46 -13.43 38.88
C SER A 146 8.55 -12.58 40.16
N SER A 147 8.18 -11.30 40.10
CA SER A 147 8.15 -10.41 41.26
C SER A 147 7.11 -10.84 42.28
N ILE A 148 5.91 -11.23 41.85
CA ILE A 148 4.87 -11.78 42.74
C ILE A 148 5.36 -13.09 43.39
N SER A 149 5.97 -13.99 42.61
CA SER A 149 6.49 -15.27 43.13
C SER A 149 7.58 -15.06 44.16
N LEU A 150 8.52 -14.15 43.92
CA LEU A 150 9.58 -13.80 44.89
C LEU A 150 8.98 -13.18 46.16
N ALA A 151 8.05 -12.24 46.01
CA ALA A 151 7.37 -11.61 47.14
C ALA A 151 6.60 -12.66 47.99
N ALA A 152 5.94 -13.63 47.35
CA ALA A 152 5.25 -14.72 48.00
C ALA A 152 6.23 -15.67 48.76
N GLN A 153 7.40 -15.92 48.18
CA GLN A 153 8.46 -16.69 48.90
C GLN A 153 8.99 -15.94 50.12
N MET A 154 9.18 -14.62 50.00
CA MET A 154 9.63 -13.79 51.13
C MET A 154 8.64 -13.80 52.30
N LEU A 155 7.34 -13.95 52.06
CA LEU A 155 6.32 -14.09 53.11
C LEU A 155 6.48 -15.39 53.92
N GLN A 156 7.22 -16.37 53.41
CA GLN A 156 7.49 -17.65 54.15
C GLN A 156 8.67 -17.52 55.09
N ASP A 157 9.48 -16.46 54.99
CA ASP A 157 10.63 -16.23 55.88
C ASP A 157 10.17 -15.76 57.25
N ASP A 158 10.69 -16.41 58.29
CA ASP A 158 10.34 -16.14 59.68
C ASP A 158 10.72 -14.73 60.13
N THR A 159 11.75 -14.12 59.56
CA THR A 159 12.17 -12.74 59.87
C THR A 159 11.17 -11.74 59.30
N VAL A 160 10.65 -11.99 58.13
CA VAL A 160 9.60 -11.16 57.48
C VAL A 160 8.29 -11.30 58.25
N ARG A 161 7.91 -12.51 58.64
CA ARG A 161 6.67 -12.80 59.38
C ARG A 161 6.60 -12.10 60.73
N LYS A 162 7.75 -11.84 61.34
CA LYS A 162 7.85 -11.10 62.62
C LYS A 162 7.84 -9.57 62.46
N SER A 163 7.91 -9.03 61.24
CA SER A 163 7.93 -7.60 60.95
C SER A 163 6.69 -7.16 60.22
N PRO A 164 5.71 -6.51 60.87
CA PRO A 164 4.51 -6.01 60.24
C PRO A 164 4.80 -5.03 59.09
N ALA A 165 5.84 -4.19 59.22
CA ALA A 165 6.25 -3.24 58.19
C ALA A 165 6.74 -3.95 56.93
N MET A 166 7.55 -5.03 57.04
CA MET A 166 7.99 -5.83 55.91
C MET A 166 6.84 -6.58 55.26
N MET A 167 5.94 -7.16 56.03
CA MET A 167 4.74 -7.82 55.53
C MET A 167 3.87 -6.84 54.69
N GLN A 168 3.66 -5.61 55.19
CA GLN A 168 2.90 -4.59 54.48
C GLN A 168 3.60 -4.19 53.16
N GLN A 169 4.91 -4.02 53.19
CA GLN A 169 5.69 -3.68 52.00
C GLN A 169 5.59 -4.77 50.91
N ILE A 170 5.73 -6.04 51.30
CA ILE A 170 5.62 -7.18 50.38
C ILE A 170 4.20 -7.32 49.84
N SER A 171 3.19 -7.15 50.71
CA SER A 171 1.78 -7.13 50.26
C SER A 171 1.51 -6.04 49.23
N ASN A 172 2.06 -4.84 49.42
CA ASN A 172 1.94 -3.74 48.46
C ASN A 172 2.59 -4.12 47.14
N VAL A 173 3.78 -4.73 47.12
CA VAL A 173 4.43 -5.21 45.89
C VAL A 173 3.55 -6.22 45.16
N ILE A 174 2.99 -7.21 45.85
CA ILE A 174 2.09 -8.20 45.25
C ILE A 174 0.87 -7.52 44.65
N ASN A 175 0.25 -6.59 45.37
CA ASN A 175 -0.93 -5.86 44.92
C ASN A 175 -0.64 -5.01 43.66
N ASP A 176 0.47 -4.28 43.64
CA ASP A 176 0.87 -3.41 42.56
C ASP A 176 1.21 -4.21 41.30
N GLU A 177 1.95 -5.32 41.41
CA GLU A 177 2.27 -6.19 40.29
C GLU A 177 1.02 -6.94 39.76
N THR A 178 0.06 -7.27 40.66
CA THR A 178 -1.22 -7.87 40.27
C THR A 178 -2.08 -6.88 39.48
N LYS A 179 -2.15 -5.61 39.91
CA LYS A 179 -2.82 -4.51 39.16
C LYS A 179 -2.18 -4.33 37.79
N ARG A 180 -0.86 -4.35 37.73
CA ARG A 180 -0.08 -4.26 36.50
C ARG A 180 -0.39 -5.41 35.56
N LEU A 181 -0.41 -6.65 36.06
CA LEU A 181 -0.74 -7.85 35.29
C LEU A 181 -2.16 -7.77 34.73
N ARG A 182 -3.15 -7.38 35.55
CA ARG A 182 -4.53 -7.17 35.10
C ARG A 182 -4.62 -6.19 33.94
N PHE A 183 -3.95 -5.04 34.03
CA PHE A 183 -3.90 -4.05 32.97
C PHE A 183 -3.28 -4.58 31.68
N GLN A 184 -2.26 -5.44 31.79
CA GLN A 184 -1.66 -6.10 30.63
C GLN A 184 -2.61 -7.11 29.98
N VAL A 185 -3.34 -7.90 30.79
CA VAL A 185 -4.37 -8.83 30.29
C VAL A 185 -5.51 -8.09 29.58
N GLU A 186 -5.98 -6.98 30.13
CA GLU A 186 -7.00 -6.14 29.50
C GLU A 186 -6.53 -5.63 28.12
N LYS A 187 -5.27 -5.22 27.99
CA LYS A 187 -4.69 -4.85 26.68
C LYS A 187 -4.69 -5.98 25.67
N VAL A 188 -4.49 -7.22 26.12
CA VAL A 188 -4.55 -8.41 25.27
C VAL A 188 -5.98 -8.75 24.86
N LEU A 189 -6.92 -8.63 25.79
CA LEU A 189 -8.34 -8.86 25.51
C LEU A 189 -8.87 -7.82 24.50
N LEU A 190 -8.43 -6.57 24.59
CA LEU A 190 -8.71 -5.55 23.58
C LEU A 190 -8.25 -5.99 22.17
N MET A 191 -7.14 -6.75 22.07
CA MET A 191 -6.68 -7.30 20.80
C MET A 191 -7.68 -8.31 20.20
N SER A 192 -8.31 -9.15 21.01
CA SER A 192 -9.29 -10.12 20.54
C SER A 192 -10.54 -9.44 19.95
N MET A 193 -10.83 -8.22 20.38
CA MET A 193 -11.92 -7.41 19.85
C MET A 193 -11.65 -6.87 18.44
N PHE A 194 -10.37 -6.72 18.03
CA PHE A 194 -10.03 -6.30 16.67
C PHE A 194 -10.40 -7.32 15.60
N ASP A 195 -10.44 -8.60 15.94
CA ASP A 195 -10.76 -9.66 14.98
C ASP A 195 -12.29 -9.86 14.83
N ARG A 196 -13.08 -9.24 15.72
CA ARG A 196 -14.55 -9.20 15.58
C ARG A 196 -14.96 -8.02 14.72
N GLN A 197 -15.75 -8.27 13.70
CA GLN A 197 -16.20 -7.24 12.74
C GLN A 197 -17.09 -6.14 13.36
N LYS A 198 -17.72 -6.39 14.49
CA LYS A 198 -18.48 -5.37 15.24
C LYS A 198 -18.29 -5.58 16.74
N VAL A 199 -17.88 -4.52 17.42
CA VAL A 199 -17.89 -4.44 18.88
C VAL A 199 -19.33 -4.09 19.28
N SER A 200 -19.90 -4.79 20.26
CA SER A 200 -21.17 -4.38 20.84
C SER A 200 -20.94 -3.18 21.76
N LEU A 201 -21.10 -1.96 21.23
CA LEU A 201 -20.97 -0.72 21.97
C LEU A 201 -22.25 -0.45 22.80
N LYS A 202 -22.08 -0.02 24.04
CA LYS A 202 -23.15 0.48 24.89
C LYS A 202 -23.16 2.00 24.82
N LEU A 203 -23.74 2.50 23.73
CA LEU A 203 -23.81 3.95 23.48
C LEU A 203 -24.70 4.63 24.53
N LYS A 204 -24.21 5.76 25.04
CA LYS A 204 -24.96 6.70 25.88
C LYS A 204 -24.48 8.10 25.65
N GLU A 205 -25.34 9.06 25.90
CA GLU A 205 -24.99 10.47 25.89
C GLU A 205 -24.12 10.79 27.09
N ILE A 206 -22.96 11.39 26.83
CA ILE A 206 -22.04 11.86 27.85
C ILE A 206 -21.58 13.29 27.51
N ASP A 207 -21.28 14.06 28.50
CA ASP A 207 -20.55 15.32 28.37
C ASP A 207 -19.04 14.99 28.22
N ALA A 208 -18.51 15.18 27.02
CA ALA A 208 -17.12 14.91 26.71
C ALA A 208 -16.17 15.82 27.51
N ASN A 209 -16.52 17.09 27.75
CA ASN A 209 -15.70 17.99 28.53
C ASN A 209 -15.53 17.50 29.96
N SER A 210 -16.60 17.08 30.62
CA SER A 210 -16.57 16.52 31.97
C SER A 210 -15.77 15.22 32.03
N ALA A 211 -15.97 14.33 31.05
CA ALA A 211 -15.23 13.05 30.97
C ALA A 211 -13.73 13.32 30.78
N ILE A 212 -13.34 14.20 29.86
CA ILE A 212 -11.94 14.55 29.60
C ILE A 212 -11.29 15.18 30.82
N ASN A 213 -12.00 16.12 31.50
CA ASN A 213 -11.46 16.76 32.69
C ASN A 213 -11.15 15.76 33.80
N ASN A 214 -12.01 14.75 34.01
CA ASN A 214 -11.77 13.68 34.98
C ASN A 214 -10.53 12.87 34.65
N ILE A 215 -10.32 12.55 33.35
CA ILE A 215 -9.15 11.82 32.88
C ILE A 215 -7.88 12.66 33.08
N VAL A 216 -7.90 13.94 32.67
CA VAL A 216 -6.78 14.89 32.82
C VAL A 216 -6.36 15.00 34.29
N ASN A 217 -7.31 15.14 35.22
CA ASN A 217 -7.03 15.19 36.63
C ASN A 217 -6.34 13.93 37.16
N THR A 218 -6.72 12.75 36.64
CA THR A 218 -6.05 11.49 36.96
C THR A 218 -4.61 11.44 36.44
N PHE A 219 -4.36 12.05 35.26
CA PHE A 219 -3.03 12.08 34.64
C PHE A 219 -2.09 13.12 35.26
N LYS A 220 -2.62 14.15 35.92
CA LYS A 220 -1.84 15.25 36.48
C LYS A 220 -0.68 14.78 37.36
N LEU A 221 -0.96 13.93 38.33
CA LEU A 221 0.09 13.33 39.19
C LEU A 221 1.15 12.55 38.41
N LYS A 222 0.73 11.88 37.34
CA LYS A 222 1.66 11.09 36.50
C LYS A 222 2.58 12.00 35.68
N VAL A 223 2.08 13.12 35.18
CA VAL A 223 2.85 14.11 34.41
C VAL A 223 3.79 14.88 35.32
N GLU A 224 3.33 15.32 36.49
CA GLU A 224 4.11 16.01 37.52
C GLU A 224 5.30 15.17 38.01
N LYS A 225 5.15 13.83 38.08
CA LYS A 225 6.25 12.91 38.44
C LYS A 225 7.45 13.04 37.48
N TYR A 226 7.24 13.47 36.25
CA TYR A 226 8.29 13.72 35.25
C TYR A 226 8.60 15.21 35.08
N GLY A 227 8.21 16.06 36.04
CA GLY A 227 8.45 17.51 36.03
C GLY A 227 7.69 18.26 34.96
N GLY A 228 6.62 17.65 34.42
CA GLY A 228 5.82 18.23 33.34
C GLY A 228 4.50 18.83 33.82
N HIS A 229 3.77 19.42 32.85
CA HIS A 229 2.46 20.03 33.07
C HIS A 229 1.43 19.49 32.08
N ILE A 230 0.18 19.44 32.50
CA ILE A 230 -0.98 19.10 31.65
C ILE A 230 -2.04 20.19 31.76
N HIS A 231 -2.46 20.73 30.62
CA HIS A 231 -3.45 21.78 30.50
C HIS A 231 -4.68 21.24 29.76
N ALA A 232 -5.86 21.59 30.26
CA ALA A 232 -7.13 21.29 29.63
C ALA A 232 -7.84 22.59 29.28
N ASN A 233 -7.99 22.89 27.99
CA ASN A 233 -8.75 24.03 27.46
C ASN A 233 -9.98 23.46 26.77
N LEU A 234 -11.03 23.25 27.53
CA LEU A 234 -12.29 22.60 27.12
C LEU A 234 -13.32 23.64 26.72
N ASP A 235 -13.08 24.24 25.53
CA ASP A 235 -13.81 25.44 25.08
C ASP A 235 -15.04 25.11 24.22
N ALA A 236 -15.35 23.83 23.96
CA ALA A 236 -16.57 23.45 23.26
C ALA A 236 -17.80 23.83 24.08
N GLU A 237 -18.73 24.57 23.48
CA GLU A 237 -20.00 24.99 24.12
C GLU A 237 -20.97 23.80 24.18
N ASP A 238 -21.06 23.00 23.09
CA ASP A 238 -21.80 21.75 23.05
C ASP A 238 -20.81 20.56 22.98
N ALA A 239 -20.76 19.79 24.04
CA ALA A 239 -19.85 18.66 24.17
C ALA A 239 -20.59 17.32 24.41
N ILE A 240 -21.89 17.27 24.11
CA ILE A 240 -22.69 16.05 24.30
C ILE A 240 -22.49 15.12 23.10
N VAL A 241 -21.89 13.95 23.36
CA VAL A 241 -21.62 12.93 22.36
C VAL A 241 -22.27 11.60 22.74
N ASN A 242 -22.73 10.83 21.73
CA ASN A 242 -23.31 9.52 21.96
C ASN A 242 -22.24 8.42 21.77
N VAL A 243 -21.61 8.01 22.86
CA VAL A 243 -20.47 7.12 22.86
C VAL A 243 -20.55 6.06 23.95
N ASP A 244 -19.75 5.01 23.83
CA ASP A 244 -19.48 4.09 24.93
C ASP A 244 -18.42 4.73 25.85
N GLU A 245 -18.84 5.10 27.07
CA GLU A 245 -18.00 5.84 28.03
C GLU A 245 -16.69 5.14 28.36
N MET A 246 -16.71 3.81 28.48
CA MET A 246 -15.50 3.03 28.76
C MET A 246 -14.52 3.10 27.58
N HIS A 247 -15.02 2.95 26.37
CA HIS A 247 -14.19 3.02 25.17
C HIS A 247 -13.70 4.44 24.89
N PHE A 248 -14.54 5.46 25.08
CA PHE A 248 -14.16 6.86 25.01
C PHE A 248 -13.04 7.21 26.00
N THR A 249 -13.22 6.83 27.27
CA THR A 249 -12.20 7.01 28.32
C THR A 249 -10.88 6.34 27.92
N ASN A 250 -10.93 5.11 27.42
CA ASN A 250 -9.74 4.37 27.00
C ASN A 250 -9.05 5.01 25.78
N VAL A 251 -9.78 5.63 24.86
CA VAL A 251 -9.23 6.39 23.73
C VAL A 251 -8.36 7.53 24.22
N ILE A 252 -8.93 8.41 25.06
CA ILE A 252 -8.21 9.56 25.61
C ILE A 252 -7.02 9.11 26.46
N PHE A 253 -7.23 8.09 27.31
CA PHE A 253 -6.17 7.52 28.14
C PHE A 253 -4.99 7.02 27.30
N ASN A 254 -5.23 6.32 26.18
CA ASN A 254 -4.17 5.84 25.30
C ASN A 254 -3.35 6.97 24.67
N LEU A 255 -3.98 8.07 24.28
CA LEU A 255 -3.29 9.23 23.73
C LEU A 255 -2.40 9.90 24.79
N LEU A 256 -2.94 10.16 25.98
CA LEU A 256 -2.18 10.74 27.09
C LEU A 256 -1.05 9.80 27.58
N ASP A 257 -1.29 8.49 27.65
CA ASP A 257 -0.25 7.50 28.00
C ASP A 257 0.89 7.48 26.98
N ASN A 258 0.55 7.58 25.69
CA ASN A 258 1.56 7.70 24.63
C ASN A 258 2.39 8.98 24.77
N ALA A 259 1.76 10.13 25.06
CA ALA A 259 2.46 11.38 25.27
C ALA A 259 3.47 11.32 26.43
N VAL A 260 3.07 10.75 27.58
CA VAL A 260 3.98 10.53 28.70
C VAL A 260 5.11 9.58 28.36
N LYS A 261 4.83 8.54 27.58
CA LYS A 261 5.74 7.48 27.21
C LYS A 261 6.80 7.91 26.20
N TYR A 262 6.40 8.75 25.23
CA TYR A 262 7.26 9.27 24.20
C TYR A 262 7.73 10.70 24.45
N ARG A 263 7.74 11.11 25.74
CA ARG A 263 8.30 12.41 26.17
C ARG A 263 9.77 12.48 25.84
N ARG A 264 10.26 13.67 25.76
CA ARG A 264 11.69 13.97 25.70
C ARG A 264 12.26 13.99 27.12
N ASP A 265 13.50 13.56 27.27
CA ASP A 265 14.18 13.59 28.58
C ASP A 265 14.92 14.92 28.84
N ASP A 266 15.12 15.73 27.80
CA ASP A 266 15.85 17.02 27.83
C ASP A 266 14.97 18.22 28.12
N VAL A 267 13.63 18.08 28.08
CA VAL A 267 12.67 19.15 28.34
C VAL A 267 11.51 18.64 29.21
N PRO A 268 10.91 19.50 30.05
CA PRO A 268 9.68 19.17 30.75
C PRO A 268 8.56 18.76 29.80
N LEU A 269 7.77 17.79 30.19
CA LEU A 269 6.63 17.33 29.40
C LEU A 269 5.51 18.36 29.45
N GLU A 270 5.11 18.88 28.30
CA GLU A 270 3.95 19.77 28.15
C GLU A 270 2.87 19.04 27.38
N LEU A 271 1.73 18.82 28.03
CA LEU A 271 0.55 18.21 27.46
C LEU A 271 -0.60 19.23 27.40
N THR A 272 -1.29 19.28 26.29
CA THR A 272 -2.48 20.12 26.14
C THR A 272 -3.62 19.29 25.57
N VAL A 273 -4.76 19.31 26.22
CA VAL A 273 -6.02 18.75 25.71
C VAL A 273 -6.98 19.91 25.45
N THR A 274 -7.47 19.97 24.22
CA THR A 274 -8.43 21.03 23.85
C THR A 274 -9.69 20.40 23.28
N THR A 275 -10.83 21.03 23.52
CA THR A 275 -12.09 20.74 22.83
C THR A 275 -12.59 22.00 22.15
N ARG A 276 -13.17 21.83 20.96
CA ARG A 276 -13.86 22.93 20.25
C ARG A 276 -14.95 22.38 19.35
N ASP A 277 -15.94 23.20 19.11
CA ASP A 277 -16.99 22.92 18.14
C ASP A 277 -16.44 23.12 16.71
N ILE A 278 -16.71 22.16 15.84
CA ILE A 278 -16.53 22.29 14.38
C ILE A 278 -17.92 22.27 13.80
N ASP A 279 -18.40 23.39 13.34
CA ASP A 279 -19.79 23.56 12.95
C ASP A 279 -20.76 23.07 14.06
N ASP A 280 -22.06 23.26 13.92
CA ASP A 280 -23.06 22.88 14.95
C ASP A 280 -23.28 21.36 15.07
N LYS A 281 -22.37 20.52 14.54
CA LYS A 281 -22.58 19.07 14.44
C LYS A 281 -21.41 18.19 14.88
N GLN A 282 -20.25 18.76 15.11
CA GLN A 282 -19.04 17.99 15.37
C GLN A 282 -18.21 18.59 16.50
N LEU A 283 -17.74 17.73 17.38
CA LEU A 283 -16.77 18.04 18.42
C LEU A 283 -15.38 17.63 17.97
N GLU A 284 -14.42 18.56 17.97
CA GLU A 284 -12.99 18.25 17.87
C GLU A 284 -12.39 18.13 19.27
N ILE A 285 -11.68 17.03 19.50
CA ILE A 285 -10.85 16.83 20.68
C ILE A 285 -9.41 16.73 20.19
N CYS A 286 -8.53 17.61 20.67
CA CYS A 286 -7.13 17.60 20.30
C CYS A 286 -6.25 17.31 21.52
N VAL A 287 -5.37 16.32 21.39
CA VAL A 287 -4.34 15.97 22.40
C VAL A 287 -2.98 16.28 21.80
N ARG A 288 -2.26 17.23 22.37
CA ARG A 288 -0.95 17.70 21.92
C ARG A 288 0.12 17.47 22.98
N ASP A 289 1.28 17.00 22.54
CA ASP A 289 2.49 16.85 23.34
C ASP A 289 3.71 17.54 22.71
N ASN A 290 4.73 17.80 23.51
CA ASN A 290 6.05 18.28 23.10
C ASN A 290 7.10 17.15 23.10
N GLY A 291 6.69 15.92 22.87
CA GLY A 291 7.53 14.73 22.91
C GLY A 291 8.51 14.62 21.73
N ILE A 292 9.03 13.40 21.51
CA ILE A 292 10.04 13.13 20.46
C ILE A 292 9.51 13.33 19.04
N GLY A 293 8.20 13.40 18.85
CA GLY A 293 7.58 13.47 17.54
C GLY A 293 7.71 12.19 16.69
N ILE A 294 7.11 12.22 15.50
CA ILE A 294 7.00 11.08 14.59
C ILE A 294 7.47 11.51 13.21
N ARG A 295 8.27 10.69 12.54
CA ARG A 295 8.70 10.93 11.16
C ARG A 295 7.52 10.86 10.20
N ARG A 296 7.55 11.67 9.15
CA ARG A 296 6.50 11.75 8.14
C ARG A 296 6.15 10.40 7.50
N ASP A 297 7.15 9.54 7.29
CA ASP A 297 6.97 8.21 6.69
C ASP A 297 6.27 7.22 7.63
N ASP A 298 6.39 7.45 8.94
CA ASP A 298 5.80 6.62 9.97
C ASP A 298 4.36 7.06 10.30
N LEU A 299 4.02 8.36 10.15
CA LEU A 299 2.69 8.92 10.44
C LEU A 299 1.55 8.15 9.77
N LYS A 300 1.76 7.68 8.53
CA LYS A 300 0.76 6.90 7.79
C LYS A 300 0.53 5.49 8.36
N LYS A 301 1.44 5.01 9.21
CA LYS A 301 1.47 3.63 9.69
C LYS A 301 1.19 3.50 11.18
N ILE A 302 1.22 4.62 11.94
CA ILE A 302 1.07 4.57 13.40
C ILE A 302 -0.26 3.97 13.87
N PHE A 303 -1.27 3.97 13.01
CA PHE A 303 -2.58 3.36 13.27
C PHE A 303 -2.67 1.90 12.82
N GLU A 304 -1.62 1.35 12.17
CA GLU A 304 -1.56 -0.06 11.81
C GLU A 304 -1.33 -0.92 13.07
N LYS A 305 -1.99 -2.08 13.11
CA LYS A 305 -1.81 -3.04 14.22
C LYS A 305 -0.36 -3.48 14.32
N PHE A 306 0.17 -3.53 15.56
CA PHE A 306 1.54 -3.94 15.89
C PHE A 306 2.63 -3.02 15.37
N TYR A 307 2.27 -1.93 14.67
CA TYR A 307 3.27 -1.00 14.17
C TYR A 307 3.93 -0.25 15.33
N ARG A 308 5.24 -0.16 15.26
CA ARG A 308 6.08 0.62 16.19
C ARG A 308 7.15 1.34 15.36
N VAL A 309 7.33 2.61 15.64
CA VAL A 309 8.43 3.38 15.06
C VAL A 309 9.75 2.80 15.57
N SER A 310 10.63 2.38 14.65
CA SER A 310 11.97 1.90 15.01
C SER A 310 12.83 3.11 15.41
N THR A 311 13.00 3.32 16.70
CA THR A 311 13.75 4.45 17.27
C THR A 311 15.20 4.07 17.60
N GLY A 312 15.83 3.16 16.82
CA GLY A 312 17.23 2.78 17.03
C GLY A 312 17.50 2.22 18.43
N ASN A 313 18.19 3.00 19.28
CA ASN A 313 18.59 2.58 20.63
C ASN A 313 17.51 2.72 21.72
N LEU A 314 16.30 3.19 21.42
CA LEU A 314 15.21 3.28 22.41
C LEU A 314 14.43 1.97 22.54
N HIS A 315 15.14 0.85 22.72
CA HIS A 315 14.52 -0.44 23.05
C HIS A 315 13.72 -0.45 24.37
N ASN A 316 13.81 0.62 25.17
CA ASN A 316 13.21 0.70 26.51
C ASN A 316 11.76 1.22 26.53
N VAL A 317 11.18 1.65 25.42
CA VAL A 317 9.79 2.12 25.42
C VAL A 317 8.85 0.92 25.41
N LYS A 318 8.33 0.53 26.59
CA LYS A 318 7.41 -0.61 26.77
C LYS A 318 6.09 -0.39 26.03
N GLY A 319 5.65 -1.37 25.21
CA GLY A 319 4.35 -1.33 24.56
C GLY A 319 4.19 -2.27 23.38
N PHE A 320 2.94 -2.57 23.08
CA PHE A 320 2.55 -3.64 22.16
C PHE A 320 2.25 -3.17 20.73
N GLY A 321 2.29 -1.87 20.46
CA GLY A 321 1.92 -1.32 19.12
C GLY A 321 0.42 -1.45 18.80
N LEU A 322 -0.43 -1.53 19.84
CA LEU A 322 -1.89 -1.71 19.68
C LEU A 322 -2.70 -0.46 20.10
N GLY A 323 -2.11 0.44 20.88
CA GLY A 323 -2.85 1.56 21.46
C GLY A 323 -3.46 2.48 20.41
N LEU A 324 -2.67 2.95 19.45
CA LEU A 324 -3.16 3.85 18.39
C LEU A 324 -4.07 3.12 17.39
N ALA A 325 -3.82 1.86 17.09
CA ALA A 325 -4.73 1.06 16.28
C ALA A 325 -6.11 0.91 16.95
N TYR A 326 -6.12 0.70 18.30
CA TYR A 326 -7.34 0.69 19.08
C TYR A 326 -8.05 2.06 19.03
N VAL A 327 -7.33 3.14 19.24
CA VAL A 327 -7.88 4.50 19.19
C VAL A 327 -8.55 4.72 17.83
N HIS A 328 -7.87 4.47 16.74
CA HIS A 328 -8.40 4.62 15.39
C HIS A 328 -9.68 3.82 15.17
N LYS A 329 -9.64 2.51 15.54
CA LYS A 329 -10.82 1.66 15.40
C LYS A 329 -12.01 2.15 16.23
N MET A 330 -11.79 2.50 17.50
CA MET A 330 -12.87 2.93 18.39
C MET A 330 -13.46 4.26 17.96
N VAL A 331 -12.64 5.23 17.58
CA VAL A 331 -13.13 6.51 17.07
C VAL A 331 -13.99 6.28 15.81
N HIS A 332 -13.56 5.41 14.90
CA HIS A 332 -14.32 5.06 13.71
C HIS A 332 -15.63 4.31 14.06
N ASP A 333 -15.59 3.35 15.00
CA ASP A 333 -16.78 2.61 15.44
C ASP A 333 -17.80 3.51 16.16
N LEU A 334 -17.32 4.64 16.73
CA LEU A 334 -18.14 5.70 17.32
C LEU A 334 -18.65 6.74 16.29
N GLY A 335 -18.38 6.52 15.01
CA GLY A 335 -18.83 7.40 13.92
C GLY A 335 -17.95 8.64 13.70
N GLY A 336 -16.78 8.68 14.32
CA GLY A 336 -15.82 9.77 14.20
C GLY A 336 -14.64 9.48 13.29
N ASP A 337 -13.67 10.40 13.27
CA ASP A 337 -12.39 10.26 12.58
C ASP A 337 -11.24 10.74 13.47
N ILE A 338 -10.03 10.21 13.22
CA ILE A 338 -8.81 10.62 13.92
C ILE A 338 -7.67 10.88 12.95
N THR A 339 -7.01 12.00 13.14
CA THR A 339 -5.80 12.38 12.40
C THR A 339 -4.64 12.66 13.34
N ALA A 340 -3.42 12.61 12.81
CA ALA A 340 -2.21 12.92 13.55
C ALA A 340 -1.32 13.86 12.75
N GLU A 341 -0.84 14.92 13.40
CA GLU A 341 0.16 15.85 12.92
C GLU A 341 1.38 15.75 13.84
N SER A 342 2.58 15.63 13.29
CA SER A 342 3.78 15.51 14.10
C SER A 342 5.01 16.00 13.36
N GLU A 343 5.94 16.55 14.12
CA GLU A 343 7.27 16.92 13.67
C GLU A 343 8.32 16.32 14.62
N LEU A 344 9.32 15.66 14.04
CA LEU A 344 10.37 14.98 14.80
C LEU A 344 11.16 16.01 15.64
N GLY A 345 11.29 15.75 16.94
CA GLY A 345 11.96 16.65 17.90
C GLY A 345 11.09 17.82 18.40
N VAL A 346 9.87 17.98 17.89
CA VAL A 346 8.96 19.07 18.30
C VAL A 346 7.78 18.52 19.12
N GLY A 347 7.12 17.43 18.65
CA GLY A 347 6.01 16.82 19.35
C GLY A 347 4.94 16.26 18.41
N THR A 348 3.81 15.84 18.97
CA THR A 348 2.69 15.24 18.24
C THR A 348 1.36 15.85 18.66
N SER A 349 0.44 15.95 17.72
CA SER A 349 -0.94 16.40 17.92
C SER A 349 -1.88 15.35 17.30
N PHE A 350 -2.74 14.75 18.11
CA PHE A 350 -3.82 13.88 17.68
C PHE A 350 -5.14 14.65 17.72
N LYS A 351 -5.86 14.67 16.61
CA LYS A 351 -7.17 15.33 16.48
C LYS A 351 -8.24 14.26 16.26
N ILE A 352 -9.20 14.20 17.14
CA ILE A 352 -10.39 13.33 17.06
C ILE A 352 -11.58 14.22 16.73
N ILE A 353 -12.39 13.80 15.78
CA ILE A 353 -13.66 14.43 15.43
C ILE A 353 -14.77 13.44 15.73
N LEU A 354 -15.73 13.83 16.55
CA LEU A 354 -16.91 13.04 16.90
C LEU A 354 -18.19 13.78 16.52
N PRO A 355 -19.24 13.07 16.09
CA PRO A 355 -20.55 13.70 15.91
C PRO A 355 -21.15 14.09 17.25
N LEU A 356 -21.71 15.30 17.32
CA LEU A 356 -22.53 15.75 18.46
C LEU A 356 -23.89 15.05 18.42
N THR A 357 -24.51 14.88 19.58
CA THR A 357 -25.91 14.43 19.68
C THR A 357 -26.78 15.66 19.50
N ASN A 358 -27.57 15.68 18.41
CA ASN A 358 -28.58 16.74 18.17
C ASN A 358 -29.78 16.55 19.09
#